data_75b08e07226afa85fad1673c24d57f30
#
_entry.id   75b08e07226afa85fad1673c24d57f30
#
_cell.length_a   1.000
_cell.length_b   1.000
_cell.length_c   1.000
_cell.angle_alpha   90.00
_cell.angle_beta   90.00
_cell.angle_gamma   90.00
#
_symmetry.space_group_name_H-M   'P 1'
#
loop_
_entity.id
_entity.type
_entity.pdbx_description
1 polymer ?
#
loop_
_entity_poly.entity_id
_entity_poly.type
_entity_poly.pdbx_seq_one_letter_code
_entity_poly.pdbx_strand_id
1 'polypeptide(L)'
;MGDRFENLPDWQQRFVMEYEELANRAEKLHAILTKYDAGVLDFTPQTPIGVLRAQLSIMWAYMEILEERAEFEGVDLSILADPEE
;
A
#
# COMPACT_ATOMS: atom_id res chain seq x y z
N MET A 1 -0.63 -2.03 19.04
CA MET A 1 -1.18 -2.52 17.79
C MET A 1 -1.24 -4.03 17.71
N GLY A 2 -0.25 -4.73 18.24
CA GLY A 2 -0.20 -6.16 18.14
C GLY A 2 -1.42 -6.87 18.68
N ASP A 3 -1.90 -6.45 19.84
CA ASP A 3 -3.05 -7.13 20.44
C ASP A 3 -4.28 -7.06 19.55
N ARG A 4 -4.54 -5.89 18.96
CA ARG A 4 -5.69 -5.73 18.09
C ARG A 4 -5.57 -6.62 16.87
N PHE A 5 -4.40 -6.61 16.25
CA PHE A 5 -4.17 -7.40 15.05
C PHE A 5 -4.25 -8.89 15.34
N GLU A 6 -3.62 -9.31 16.43
CA GLU A 6 -3.52 -10.73 16.74
C GLU A 6 -4.87 -11.32 17.12
N ASN A 7 -5.81 -10.47 17.54
CA ASN A 7 -7.13 -10.97 17.88
C ASN A 7 -8.07 -11.09 16.70
N LEU A 8 -7.62 -10.70 15.51
CA LEU A 8 -8.45 -10.83 14.32
C LEU A 8 -8.46 -12.28 13.84
N PRO A 9 -9.55 -12.70 13.19
CA PRO A 9 -9.54 -14.01 12.52
C PRO A 9 -8.42 -14.06 11.48
N ASP A 10 -7.94 -15.27 11.20
CA ASP A 10 -6.81 -15.44 10.29
C ASP A 10 -7.03 -14.76 8.95
N TRP A 11 -8.24 -14.89 8.39
CA TRP A 11 -8.48 -14.31 7.07
C TRP A 11 -8.43 -12.79 7.09
N GLN A 12 -8.84 -12.18 8.22
CA GLN A 12 -8.72 -10.73 8.34
C GLN A 12 -7.28 -10.29 8.52
N GLN A 13 -6.50 -11.08 9.24
CA GLN A 13 -5.08 -10.78 9.37
C GLN A 13 -4.42 -10.77 7.98
N ARG A 14 -4.74 -11.78 7.16
CA ARG A 14 -4.16 -11.84 5.82
C ARG A 14 -4.62 -10.67 4.97
N PHE A 15 -5.89 -10.27 5.11
CA PHE A 15 -6.42 -9.12 4.38
C PHE A 15 -5.65 -7.86 4.75
N VAL A 16 -5.49 -7.62 6.05
CA VAL A 16 -4.80 -6.43 6.55
C VAL A 16 -3.34 -6.43 6.07
N MET A 17 -2.69 -7.59 6.13
CA MET A 17 -1.30 -7.68 5.70
C MET A 17 -1.15 -7.41 4.21
N GLU A 18 -2.08 -7.92 3.41
CA GLU A 18 -2.03 -7.66 1.97
C GLU A 18 -2.15 -6.16 1.69
N TYR A 19 -3.08 -5.50 2.35
CA TYR A 19 -3.26 -4.07 2.15
C TYR A 19 -2.02 -3.30 2.60
N GLU A 20 -1.48 -3.65 3.77
CA GLU A 20 -0.30 -2.95 4.28
C GLU A 20 0.88 -3.10 3.33
N GLU A 21 1.10 -4.31 2.84
CA GLU A 21 2.22 -4.56 1.94
C GLU A 21 2.05 -3.78 0.64
N LEU A 22 0.83 -3.79 0.11
CA LEU A 22 0.55 -3.06 -1.12
C LEU A 22 0.75 -1.56 -0.92
N ALA A 23 0.27 -1.02 0.20
CA ALA A 23 0.41 0.39 0.48
C ALA A 23 1.88 0.79 0.61
N ASN A 24 2.67 -0.04 1.29
CA ASN A 24 4.10 0.24 1.44
C ASN A 24 4.82 0.22 0.10
N ARG A 25 4.49 -0.73 -0.75
CA ARG A 25 5.11 -0.81 -2.07
C ARG A 25 4.73 0.38 -2.93
N ALA A 26 3.45 0.79 -2.87
CA ALA A 26 2.99 1.94 -3.63
C ALA A 26 3.69 3.21 -3.16
N GLU A 27 3.84 3.37 -1.85
CA GLU A 27 4.50 4.55 -1.30
C GLU A 27 5.96 4.64 -1.76
N LYS A 28 6.66 3.51 -1.74
CA LYS A 28 8.06 3.51 -2.17
C LYS A 28 8.18 3.82 -3.65
N LEU A 29 7.30 3.25 -4.47
CA LEU A 29 7.33 3.53 -5.90
C LEU A 29 6.99 4.99 -6.17
N HIS A 30 6.01 5.52 -5.45
CA HIS A 30 5.65 6.93 -5.58
C HIS A 30 6.83 7.83 -5.23
N ALA A 31 7.58 7.48 -4.18
CA ALA A 31 8.75 8.27 -3.79
C ALA A 31 9.81 8.28 -4.88
N ILE A 32 10.03 7.11 -5.50
CA ILE A 32 11.01 7.02 -6.59
C ILE A 32 10.60 7.90 -7.76
N LEU A 33 9.32 7.84 -8.13
CA LEU A 33 8.83 8.62 -9.26
C LEU A 33 8.85 10.12 -8.96
N THR A 34 8.57 10.48 -7.72
CA THR A 34 8.63 11.88 -7.31
C THR A 34 10.05 12.41 -7.44
N LYS A 35 11.04 11.62 -7.00
CA LYS A 35 12.43 12.03 -7.12
C LYS A 35 12.86 12.09 -8.58
N TYR A 36 12.38 11.15 -9.38
CA TYR A 36 12.70 11.16 -10.80
C TYR A 36 12.20 12.44 -11.46
N ASP A 37 10.95 12.80 -11.16
CA ASP A 37 10.36 13.99 -11.75
C ASP A 37 11.06 15.27 -11.29
N ALA A 38 11.60 15.25 -10.08
CA ALA A 38 12.34 16.39 -9.54
C ALA A 38 13.80 16.42 -10.04
N GLY A 39 14.24 15.38 -10.74
CA GLY A 39 15.59 15.34 -11.26
C GLY A 39 16.64 15.01 -10.21
N VAL A 40 16.22 14.41 -9.09
CA VAL A 40 17.16 14.12 -7.99
C VAL A 40 17.25 12.63 -7.67
N LEU A 41 16.70 11.77 -8.55
CA LEU A 41 16.86 10.34 -8.33
C LEU A 41 18.30 9.94 -8.60
N ASP A 42 18.91 9.21 -7.66
CA ASP A 42 20.35 8.94 -7.72
C ASP A 42 20.69 7.61 -8.38
N PHE A 43 19.74 7.04 -9.12
CA PHE A 43 20.03 5.85 -9.93
C PHE A 43 19.11 5.87 -11.14
N THR A 44 19.44 5.04 -12.13
CA THR A 44 18.62 4.93 -13.33
C THR A 44 17.80 3.66 -13.27
N PRO A 45 16.46 3.79 -13.22
CA PRO A 45 15.63 2.59 -13.19
C PRO A 45 15.82 1.75 -14.44
N GLN A 46 15.82 0.44 -14.28
CA GLN A 46 15.90 -0.46 -15.42
C GLN A 46 14.61 -0.53 -16.20
N THR A 47 13.49 -0.30 -15.51
CA THR A 47 12.18 -0.33 -16.14
C THR A 47 11.86 1.06 -16.67
N PRO A 48 11.31 1.16 -17.88
CA PRO A 48 10.91 2.47 -18.40
C PRO A 48 9.94 3.17 -17.45
N ILE A 49 10.10 4.48 -17.32
CA ILE A 49 9.32 5.26 -16.38
C ILE A 49 7.82 5.13 -16.62
N GLY A 50 7.40 5.08 -17.89
CA GLY A 50 5.97 4.94 -18.19
C GLY A 50 5.37 3.67 -17.62
N VAL A 51 6.15 2.58 -17.62
CA VAL A 51 5.68 1.32 -17.05
C VAL A 51 5.54 1.46 -15.54
N LEU A 52 6.52 2.13 -14.90
CA LEU A 52 6.45 2.33 -13.46
C LEU A 52 5.27 3.21 -13.06
N ARG A 53 4.98 4.25 -13.87
CA ARG A 53 3.81 5.09 -13.59
C ARG A 53 2.52 4.29 -13.73
N ALA A 54 2.44 3.43 -14.74
CA ALA A 54 1.25 2.59 -14.91
C ALA A 54 1.11 1.64 -13.72
N GLN A 55 2.23 1.07 -13.26
CA GLN A 55 2.19 0.17 -12.12
C GLN A 55 1.65 0.88 -10.89
N LEU A 56 2.11 2.11 -10.63
CA LEU A 56 1.65 2.84 -9.47
C LEU A 56 0.16 3.13 -9.55
N SER A 57 -0.34 3.52 -10.74
CA SER A 57 -1.77 3.77 -10.91
C SER A 57 -2.59 2.54 -10.60
N ILE A 58 -2.12 1.37 -11.04
CA ILE A 58 -2.83 0.13 -10.80
C ILE A 58 -2.78 -0.23 -9.32
N MET A 59 -1.64 0.01 -8.67
CA MET A 59 -1.53 -0.25 -7.24
C MET A 59 -2.50 0.60 -6.43
N TRP A 60 -2.61 1.88 -6.78
CA TRP A 60 -3.56 2.76 -6.10
C TRP A 60 -5.00 2.29 -6.32
N ALA A 61 -5.33 1.87 -7.55
CA ALA A 61 -6.67 1.38 -7.84
C ALA A 61 -6.96 0.10 -7.02
N TYR A 62 -5.96 -0.77 -6.91
CA TYR A 62 -6.13 -1.98 -6.12
C TYR A 62 -6.35 -1.65 -4.65
N MET A 63 -5.60 -0.67 -4.13
CA MET A 63 -5.81 -0.24 -2.75
C MET A 63 -7.26 0.24 -2.54
N GLU A 64 -7.80 0.99 -3.50
CA GLU A 64 -9.18 1.45 -3.39
C GLU A 64 -10.16 0.30 -3.35
N ILE A 65 -9.92 -0.72 -4.18
CA ILE A 65 -10.76 -1.90 -4.18
C ILE A 65 -10.70 -2.60 -2.81
N LEU A 66 -9.51 -2.73 -2.26
CA LEU A 66 -9.39 -3.37 -0.94
C LEU A 66 -10.09 -2.56 0.14
N GLU A 67 -10.04 -1.23 0.05
CA GLU A 67 -10.75 -0.39 1.00
C GLU A 67 -12.26 -0.58 0.90
N GLU A 68 -12.78 -0.69 -0.31
CA GLU A 68 -14.20 -0.97 -0.50
C GLU A 68 -14.56 -2.35 0.03
N ARG A 69 -13.74 -3.34 -0.27
CA ARG A 69 -13.98 -4.69 0.21
C ARG A 69 -13.96 -4.73 1.74
N ALA A 70 -13.05 -3.97 2.34
CA ALA A 70 -12.98 -3.93 3.79
C ALA A 70 -14.30 -3.47 4.40
N GLU A 71 -14.95 -2.48 3.78
CA GLU A 71 -16.23 -2.02 4.27
C GLU A 71 -17.29 -3.10 4.18
N PHE A 72 -17.34 -3.80 3.05
CA PHE A 72 -18.33 -4.85 2.88
C PHE A 72 -18.06 -6.05 3.76
N GLU A 73 -16.80 -6.35 4.01
CA GLU A 73 -16.43 -7.56 4.76
C GLU A 73 -16.17 -7.30 6.23
N GLY A 74 -16.33 -6.05 6.67
CA GLY A 74 -16.19 -5.74 8.09
C GLY A 74 -14.75 -5.74 8.58
N VAL A 75 -13.80 -5.45 7.71
CA VAL A 75 -12.39 -5.38 8.10
C VAL A 75 -12.03 -3.94 8.42
N ASP A 76 -11.42 -3.73 9.58
CA ASP A 76 -11.04 -2.39 10.03
C ASP A 76 -9.61 -2.11 9.66
N LEU A 77 -9.40 -1.39 8.56
CA LEU A 77 -8.05 -1.05 8.12
C LEU A 77 -7.43 0.09 8.92
N SER A 78 -8.22 0.77 9.74
CA SER A 78 -7.67 1.85 10.55
C SER A 78 -6.66 1.33 11.58
N ILE A 79 -6.64 0.03 11.80
CA ILE A 79 -5.66 -0.58 12.69
C ILE A 79 -4.24 -0.30 12.18
N LEU A 80 -4.06 -0.11 10.89
CA LEU A 80 -2.75 0.17 10.32
C LEU A 80 -2.36 1.63 10.48
N ALA A 81 -3.36 2.51 10.56
CA ALA A 81 -3.10 3.94 10.66
C ALA A 81 -2.86 4.40 12.09
N ASP A 82 -3.18 3.56 13.06
CA ASP A 82 -3.10 3.94 14.47
C ASP A 82 -1.73 3.57 15.03
N PRO A 83 -0.88 4.53 15.22
CA PRO A 83 0.46 4.19 15.68
C PRO A 83 0.47 3.91 17.14
N GLU A 84 -0.34 3.90 17.79
CA GLU A 84 -0.26 3.73 19.05
C GLU A 84 -0.45 4.83 19.78
N GLU A 85 -0.69 5.30 19.50
CA GLU A 85 -0.94 6.12 20.16
C GLU A 85 -1.15 6.06 20.64
#